data_5f5963fbc99a0cc5875c6a50de7868a9
#
_entry.id   5f5963fbc99a0cc5875c6a50de7868a9
#
_cell.length_a   1.000
_cell.length_b   1.000
_cell.length_c   1.000
_cell.angle_alpha   90.00
_cell.angle_beta   90.00
_cell.angle_gamma   90.00
#
_symmetry.space_group_name_H-M   'P 1'
#
loop_
_entity.id
_entity.type
_entity.pdbx_description
1 polymer ?
#
loop_
_entity_poly.entity_id
_entity_poly.type
_entity_poly.pdbx_seq_one_letter_code
_entity_poly.pdbx_strand_id
1 'polypeptide(L)'
;MTTTQPAPQSPLGERRYDLDWVRIGAFIVLIFYHVGMYYVTWDWHVKSPAASHAIEPLMMLSSPWRLSLLFLVSGVATAYLLERKGTKGFFGQRSIRLLVPLIFGMAVIVPPQSYLEVVEKLGYPGSYADFYNLYLTGYHGFCKGTDCLILPTWNHLWFVVYLWVYTLVLYVGVRCVPRFVPGVRRFVDRALAGGGALLWPIVYLMVIGITLSGRFPANHALVGDWYNHALYGAFFLLGFVLAGAQAPWVAMERARWHALGCAVLGWALICAKIYAVYAAVQWLAIVAILGFARRHLNHDNAARRYLTTAIFPVYILHQTIIVVCAHALKPSHLQPGVEGLLLVMVTAAASFLGYEVIRRVGMLRPLFGLPLRAGAPTQPRKQWIAAPLAVPQDIN
;
A
#
# COMPACT_ATOMS: atom_id res chain seq x y z
N MET A 1 -9.50 -33.26 37.37
CA MET A 1 -9.81 -31.87 36.98
C MET A 1 -8.55 -31.27 36.37
N THR A 2 -8.42 -31.32 35.05
CA THR A 2 -7.29 -30.74 34.32
C THR A 2 -7.59 -29.25 34.11
N THR A 3 -6.93 -28.39 34.86
CA THR A 3 -6.94 -26.94 34.67
C THR A 3 -6.25 -26.62 33.36
N THR A 4 -7.01 -26.40 32.31
CA THR A 4 -6.51 -25.81 31.05
C THR A 4 -6.05 -24.40 31.31
N GLN A 5 -4.74 -24.18 31.42
CA GLN A 5 -4.17 -22.82 31.41
C GLN A 5 -4.65 -22.05 30.16
N PRO A 6 -5.09 -20.80 30.31
CA PRO A 6 -5.41 -19.95 29.17
C PRO A 6 -4.17 -19.78 28.30
N ALA A 7 -4.31 -19.99 26.99
CA ALA A 7 -3.21 -19.79 26.04
C ALA A 7 -2.64 -18.37 26.20
N PRO A 8 -1.31 -18.20 26.19
CA PRO A 8 -0.68 -16.91 26.38
C PRO A 8 -1.23 -15.90 25.34
N GLN A 9 -1.69 -14.76 25.81
CA GLN A 9 -2.14 -13.68 24.95
C GLN A 9 -0.97 -13.16 24.14
N SER A 10 -1.19 -12.91 22.83
CA SER A 10 -0.17 -12.32 21.97
C SER A 10 0.32 -10.98 22.54
N PRO A 11 1.64 -10.75 22.65
CA PRO A 11 2.19 -9.47 23.09
C PRO A 11 1.72 -8.26 22.27
N LEU A 12 1.27 -8.50 21.03
CA LEU A 12 0.72 -7.45 20.16
C LEU A 12 -0.80 -7.24 20.32
N GLY A 13 -1.47 -8.00 21.20
CA GLY A 13 -2.89 -7.89 21.47
C GLY A 13 -3.80 -8.55 20.44
N GLU A 14 -5.05 -8.09 20.37
CA GLU A 14 -6.07 -8.63 19.47
C GLU A 14 -5.82 -8.23 18.00
N ARG A 15 -6.39 -9.01 17.08
CA ARG A 15 -6.30 -8.73 15.64
C ARG A 15 -6.98 -7.41 15.29
N ARG A 16 -6.28 -6.57 14.57
CA ARG A 16 -6.70 -5.24 14.10
C ARG A 16 -7.42 -5.35 12.75
N TYR A 17 -8.74 -5.50 12.79
CA TYR A 17 -9.57 -5.57 11.56
C TYR A 17 -9.68 -4.21 10.86
N ASP A 18 -9.61 -3.12 11.60
CA ASP A 18 -9.57 -1.77 11.09
C ASP A 18 -8.44 -1.54 10.08
N LEU A 19 -7.25 -2.09 10.33
CA LEU A 19 -6.12 -1.99 9.40
C LEU A 19 -6.32 -2.81 8.11
N ASP A 20 -7.06 -3.91 8.16
CA ASP A 20 -7.47 -4.63 6.95
C ASP A 20 -8.38 -3.74 6.09
N TRP A 21 -9.37 -3.05 6.70
CA TRP A 21 -10.26 -2.12 6.00
C TRP A 21 -9.52 -0.91 5.43
N VAL A 22 -8.59 -0.33 6.20
CA VAL A 22 -7.74 0.77 5.72
C VAL A 22 -6.96 0.35 4.47
N ARG A 23 -6.37 -0.83 4.49
CA ARG A 23 -5.65 -1.35 3.32
C ARG A 23 -6.56 -1.54 2.13
N ILE A 24 -7.76 -2.12 2.32
CA ILE A 24 -8.77 -2.30 1.27
C ILE A 24 -9.14 -0.94 0.67
N GLY A 25 -9.50 0.04 1.50
CA GLY A 25 -9.85 1.39 1.07
C GLY A 25 -8.72 2.09 0.30
N ALA A 26 -7.49 1.99 0.78
CA ALA A 26 -6.33 2.59 0.11
C ALA A 26 -6.09 2.00 -1.29
N PHE A 27 -6.32 0.70 -1.49
CA PHE A 27 -6.22 0.08 -2.82
C PHE A 27 -7.40 0.42 -3.73
N ILE A 28 -8.60 0.58 -3.20
CA ILE A 28 -9.73 1.10 -3.99
C ILE A 28 -9.40 2.50 -4.50
N VAL A 29 -8.93 3.39 -3.62
CA VAL A 29 -8.47 4.75 -3.98
C VAL A 29 -7.34 4.70 -5.02
N LEU A 30 -6.46 3.68 -4.97
CA LEU A 30 -5.38 3.51 -5.94
C LEU A 30 -5.90 3.25 -7.37
N ILE A 31 -6.98 2.47 -7.54
CA ILE A 31 -7.60 2.27 -8.85
C ILE A 31 -8.11 3.59 -9.41
N PHE A 32 -8.87 4.35 -8.62
CA PHE A 32 -9.34 5.69 -9.03
C PHE A 32 -8.19 6.63 -9.39
N TYR A 33 -7.12 6.59 -8.59
CA TYR A 33 -5.94 7.40 -8.85
C TYR A 33 -5.27 7.03 -10.17
N HIS A 34 -5.07 5.74 -10.48
CA HIS A 34 -4.44 5.34 -11.72
C HIS A 34 -5.31 5.61 -12.96
N VAL A 35 -6.64 5.52 -12.84
CA VAL A 35 -7.54 6.01 -13.88
C VAL A 35 -7.39 7.54 -14.03
N GLY A 36 -7.31 8.28 -12.92
CA GLY A 36 -7.05 9.72 -12.95
C GLY A 36 -5.73 10.10 -13.63
N MET A 37 -4.68 9.27 -13.49
CA MET A 37 -3.39 9.48 -14.17
C MET A 37 -3.51 9.54 -15.70
N TYR A 38 -4.50 8.92 -16.29
CA TYR A 38 -4.79 9.02 -17.72
C TYR A 38 -5.27 10.41 -18.12
N TYR A 39 -5.96 11.16 -17.23
CA TYR A 39 -6.60 12.45 -17.51
C TYR A 39 -5.83 13.68 -17.00
N VAL A 40 -4.82 13.53 -16.12
CA VAL A 40 -3.99 14.66 -15.68
C VAL A 40 -2.82 14.91 -16.63
N THR A 41 -2.13 16.06 -16.46
CA THR A 41 -0.98 16.41 -17.30
C THR A 41 0.31 15.71 -16.88
N TRP A 42 0.35 15.07 -15.72
CA TRP A 42 1.53 14.36 -15.20
C TRP A 42 1.91 13.19 -16.10
N ASP A 43 3.20 12.87 -16.20
CA ASP A 43 3.65 11.77 -17.05
C ASP A 43 3.09 10.43 -16.63
N TRP A 44 2.67 9.63 -17.61
CA TRP A 44 2.14 8.28 -17.43
C TRP A 44 2.21 7.49 -18.73
N HIS A 45 1.99 6.16 -18.69
CA HIS A 45 2.15 5.26 -19.84
C HIS A 45 1.36 5.65 -21.08
N VAL A 46 0.08 5.94 -20.91
CA VAL A 46 -0.85 6.37 -21.96
C VAL A 46 -1.63 7.58 -21.50
N LYS A 47 -1.99 8.49 -22.40
CA LYS A 47 -2.66 9.74 -22.05
C LYS A 47 -3.93 9.97 -22.84
N SER A 48 -4.97 10.46 -22.15
CA SER A 48 -6.20 10.93 -22.79
C SER A 48 -5.91 12.14 -23.69
N PRO A 49 -6.54 12.22 -24.88
CA PRO A 49 -6.54 13.46 -25.65
C PRO A 49 -7.13 14.67 -24.88
N ALA A 50 -7.99 14.41 -23.88
CA ALA A 50 -8.60 15.40 -23.01
C ALA A 50 -7.83 15.62 -21.69
N ALA A 51 -6.56 15.17 -21.60
CA ALA A 51 -5.75 15.36 -20.38
C ALA A 51 -5.55 16.85 -20.09
N SER A 52 -5.82 17.24 -18.84
CA SER A 52 -5.79 18.65 -18.40
C SER A 52 -5.51 18.76 -16.91
N HIS A 53 -5.34 19.99 -16.43
CA HIS A 53 -5.20 20.29 -15.00
C HIS A 53 -6.50 20.17 -14.18
N ALA A 54 -7.65 19.95 -14.84
CA ALA A 54 -8.97 20.05 -14.20
C ALA A 54 -9.16 19.11 -13.01
N ILE A 55 -8.66 17.85 -13.08
CA ILE A 55 -8.81 16.87 -12.02
C ILE A 55 -7.58 16.71 -11.12
N GLU A 56 -6.51 17.46 -11.34
CA GLU A 56 -5.31 17.43 -10.48
C GLU A 56 -5.62 17.75 -9.01
N PRO A 57 -6.51 18.72 -8.68
CA PRO A 57 -6.93 18.91 -7.29
C PRO A 57 -7.51 17.67 -6.64
N LEU A 58 -8.31 16.89 -7.37
CA LEU A 58 -8.86 15.61 -6.88
C LEU A 58 -7.77 14.56 -6.68
N MET A 59 -6.78 14.52 -7.57
CA MET A 59 -5.62 13.64 -7.43
C MET A 59 -4.81 13.98 -6.18
N MET A 60 -4.64 15.27 -5.88
CA MET A 60 -3.93 15.76 -4.69
C MET A 60 -4.66 15.43 -3.38
N LEU A 61 -5.94 15.07 -3.41
CA LEU A 61 -6.65 14.60 -2.22
C LEU A 61 -6.04 13.30 -1.65
N SER A 62 -5.54 12.42 -2.50
CA SER A 62 -4.99 11.11 -2.09
C SER A 62 -3.49 10.97 -2.34
N SER A 63 -2.90 11.75 -3.24
CA SER A 63 -1.49 11.65 -3.62
C SER A 63 -0.53 11.73 -2.42
N PRO A 64 -0.70 12.65 -1.46
CA PRO A 64 0.27 12.80 -0.38
C PRO A 64 0.37 11.58 0.54
N TRP A 65 -0.73 10.92 0.87
CA TRP A 65 -0.79 10.00 1.99
C TRP A 65 -0.96 8.51 1.62
N ARG A 66 -1.55 8.17 0.46
CA ARG A 66 -2.00 6.79 0.20
C ARG A 66 -0.88 5.75 0.23
N LEU A 67 0.29 6.05 -0.37
CA LEU A 67 1.42 5.10 -0.41
C LEU A 67 2.10 5.01 0.96
N SER A 68 2.30 6.13 1.64
CA SER A 68 2.83 6.17 3.00
C SER A 68 1.95 5.38 3.98
N LEU A 69 0.64 5.51 3.85
CA LEU A 69 -0.34 4.71 4.63
C LEU A 69 -0.21 3.22 4.32
N LEU A 70 -0.06 2.82 3.07
CA LEU A 70 0.12 1.41 2.68
C LEU A 70 1.42 0.82 3.23
N PHE A 71 2.53 1.57 3.23
CA PHE A 71 3.77 1.13 3.87
C PHE A 71 3.64 1.02 5.40
N LEU A 72 2.98 1.97 6.05
CA LEU A 72 2.71 1.92 7.50
C LEU A 72 1.89 0.68 7.86
N VAL A 73 0.77 0.45 7.20
CA VAL A 73 -0.09 -0.72 7.44
C VAL A 73 0.66 -2.03 7.13
N SER A 74 1.52 -2.03 6.10
CA SER A 74 2.37 -3.19 5.78
C SER A 74 3.41 -3.47 6.87
N GLY A 75 3.94 -2.43 7.51
CA GLY A 75 4.82 -2.54 8.67
C GLY A 75 4.13 -3.19 9.87
N VAL A 76 2.90 -2.73 10.18
CA VAL A 76 2.07 -3.34 11.25
C VAL A 76 1.80 -4.81 10.94
N ALA A 77 1.36 -5.13 9.72
CA ALA A 77 1.10 -6.52 9.30
C ALA A 77 2.36 -7.39 9.37
N THR A 78 3.54 -6.81 9.11
CA THR A 78 4.83 -7.48 9.20
C THR A 78 5.17 -7.83 10.66
N ALA A 79 4.87 -6.97 11.63
CA ALA A 79 5.06 -7.24 13.04
C ALA A 79 4.22 -8.46 13.50
N TYR A 80 2.94 -8.49 13.16
CA TYR A 80 2.07 -9.64 13.48
C TYR A 80 2.52 -10.94 12.80
N LEU A 81 3.02 -10.84 11.57
CA LEU A 81 3.53 -12.02 10.85
C LEU A 81 4.81 -12.56 11.50
N LEU A 82 5.73 -11.66 11.88
CA LEU A 82 6.98 -12.01 12.56
C LEU A 82 6.70 -12.70 13.91
N GLU A 83 5.78 -12.14 14.69
CA GLU A 83 5.38 -12.73 15.98
C GLU A 83 4.80 -14.14 15.79
N ARG A 84 3.90 -14.32 14.82
CA ARG A 84 3.24 -15.61 14.58
C ARG A 84 4.17 -16.69 14.05
N LYS A 85 5.17 -16.33 13.24
CA LYS A 85 6.05 -17.29 12.53
C LYS A 85 7.43 -17.44 13.15
N GLY A 86 7.82 -16.52 14.02
CA GLY A 86 9.20 -16.39 14.48
C GLY A 86 10.17 -15.99 13.37
N THR A 87 11.39 -15.65 13.74
CA THR A 87 12.40 -15.16 12.79
C THR A 87 12.80 -16.17 11.72
N LYS A 88 12.86 -17.47 12.05
CA LYS A 88 13.31 -18.53 11.11
C LYS A 88 12.33 -18.75 9.95
N GLY A 89 11.00 -18.74 10.20
CA GLY A 89 9.98 -19.00 9.17
C GLY A 89 9.48 -17.72 8.45
N PHE A 90 9.75 -16.56 9.03
CA PHE A 90 9.22 -15.29 8.56
C PHE A 90 9.78 -14.87 7.20
N PHE A 91 11.12 -14.76 7.08
CA PHE A 91 11.74 -14.13 5.91
C PHE A 91 11.54 -14.94 4.64
N GLY A 92 11.76 -16.26 4.67
CA GLY A 92 11.58 -17.10 3.49
C GLY A 92 10.14 -17.07 2.94
N GLN A 93 9.17 -17.20 3.84
CA GLN A 93 7.75 -17.15 3.45
C GLN A 93 7.33 -15.78 2.90
N ARG A 94 7.84 -14.69 3.50
CA ARG A 94 7.60 -13.33 3.04
C ARG A 94 8.23 -13.08 1.68
N SER A 95 9.48 -13.53 1.48
CA SER A 95 10.21 -13.39 0.20
C SER A 95 9.51 -14.13 -0.93
N ILE A 96 9.13 -15.39 -0.75
CA ILE A 96 8.38 -16.13 -1.77
C ILE A 96 7.08 -15.40 -2.14
N ARG A 97 6.34 -14.93 -1.13
CA ARG A 97 5.06 -14.24 -1.34
C ARG A 97 5.19 -12.89 -2.06
N LEU A 98 6.34 -12.24 -2.00
CA LEU A 98 6.57 -10.95 -2.66
C LEU A 98 7.33 -11.12 -3.99
N LEU A 99 8.41 -11.92 -4.00
CA LEU A 99 9.28 -12.02 -5.17
C LEU A 99 8.69 -12.88 -6.30
N VAL A 100 7.97 -13.97 -5.98
CA VAL A 100 7.34 -14.80 -7.03
C VAL A 100 6.31 -13.99 -7.83
N PRO A 101 5.36 -13.25 -7.19
CA PRO A 101 4.47 -12.36 -7.92
C PRO A 101 5.18 -11.20 -8.62
N LEU A 102 6.26 -10.68 -8.05
CA LEU A 102 7.04 -9.62 -8.69
C LEU A 102 7.67 -10.10 -10.00
N ILE A 103 8.40 -11.23 -9.97
CA ILE A 103 9.06 -11.78 -11.16
C ILE A 103 8.02 -12.14 -12.22
N PHE A 104 6.95 -12.82 -11.83
CA PHE A 104 5.85 -13.13 -12.74
C PHE A 104 5.19 -11.86 -13.29
N GLY A 105 4.95 -10.88 -12.45
CA GLY A 105 4.38 -9.60 -12.86
C GLY A 105 5.25 -8.85 -13.86
N MET A 106 6.56 -8.79 -13.62
CA MET A 106 7.52 -8.19 -14.56
C MET A 106 7.58 -8.94 -15.88
N ALA A 107 7.47 -10.29 -15.87
CA ALA A 107 7.55 -11.08 -17.08
C ALA A 107 6.24 -11.11 -17.90
N VAL A 108 5.07 -11.04 -17.25
CA VAL A 108 3.79 -11.31 -17.92
C VAL A 108 2.80 -10.15 -17.84
N ILE A 109 2.70 -9.47 -16.69
CA ILE A 109 1.66 -8.47 -16.45
C ILE A 109 2.09 -7.08 -16.90
N VAL A 110 3.35 -6.70 -16.67
CA VAL A 110 3.90 -5.37 -16.98
C VAL A 110 4.19 -5.13 -18.47
N PRO A 111 4.67 -6.11 -19.26
CA PRO A 111 5.08 -5.85 -20.66
C PRO A 111 4.02 -5.17 -21.53
N PRO A 112 2.70 -5.48 -21.45
CA PRO A 112 1.70 -4.76 -22.21
C PRO A 112 1.64 -3.25 -21.90
N GLN A 113 1.91 -2.85 -20.66
CA GLN A 113 1.95 -1.42 -20.29
C GLN A 113 3.10 -0.72 -21.00
N SER A 114 4.31 -1.30 -20.91
CA SER A 114 5.51 -0.75 -21.53
C SER A 114 5.43 -0.76 -23.05
N TYR A 115 4.79 -1.76 -23.65
CA TYR A 115 4.53 -1.79 -25.09
C TYR A 115 3.67 -0.62 -25.53
N LEU A 116 2.53 -0.40 -24.87
CA LEU A 116 1.63 0.70 -25.22
C LEU A 116 2.26 2.05 -24.91
N GLU A 117 3.13 2.13 -23.93
CA GLU A 117 3.91 3.34 -23.66
C GLU A 117 4.85 3.71 -24.82
N VAL A 118 5.63 2.74 -25.35
CA VAL A 118 6.52 3.02 -26.46
C VAL A 118 5.75 3.25 -27.78
N VAL A 119 4.61 2.59 -27.97
CA VAL A 119 3.72 2.86 -29.11
C VAL A 119 3.19 4.30 -29.06
N GLU A 120 2.67 4.75 -27.91
CA GLU A 120 2.07 6.08 -27.80
C GLU A 120 3.09 7.22 -27.68
N LYS A 121 4.19 7.03 -26.96
CA LYS A 121 5.17 8.08 -26.71
C LYS A 121 6.24 8.20 -27.77
N LEU A 122 6.60 7.08 -28.43
CA LEU A 122 7.72 7.00 -29.38
C LEU A 122 7.29 6.58 -30.78
N GLY A 123 6.01 6.26 -31.01
CA GLY A 123 5.52 5.82 -32.32
C GLY A 123 6.12 4.46 -32.76
N TYR A 124 6.41 3.56 -31.84
CA TYR A 124 7.01 2.27 -32.15
C TYR A 124 6.15 1.46 -33.12
N PRO A 125 6.68 1.08 -34.32
CA PRO A 125 5.90 0.42 -35.36
C PRO A 125 5.88 -1.13 -35.25
N GLY A 126 6.71 -1.70 -34.36
CA GLY A 126 6.87 -3.15 -34.24
C GLY A 126 5.68 -3.82 -33.54
N SER A 127 5.52 -5.11 -33.77
CA SER A 127 4.49 -5.90 -33.11
C SER A 127 4.77 -6.06 -31.60
N TYR A 128 3.76 -6.51 -30.84
CA TYR A 128 3.96 -6.84 -29.43
C TYR A 128 4.99 -7.96 -29.22
N ALA A 129 5.06 -8.93 -30.13
CA ALA A 129 6.04 -10.02 -30.07
C ALA A 129 7.48 -9.50 -30.25
N ASP A 130 7.70 -8.59 -31.20
CA ASP A 130 9.01 -7.94 -31.42
C ASP A 130 9.42 -7.12 -30.18
N PHE A 131 8.49 -6.31 -29.66
CA PHE A 131 8.71 -5.56 -28.43
C PHE A 131 9.03 -6.48 -27.24
N TYR A 132 8.31 -7.59 -27.08
CA TYR A 132 8.50 -8.50 -25.94
C TYR A 132 9.90 -9.14 -25.96
N ASN A 133 10.45 -9.45 -27.13
CA ASN A 133 11.84 -9.90 -27.26
C ASN A 133 12.83 -8.80 -26.82
N LEU A 134 12.62 -7.57 -27.26
CA LEU A 134 13.43 -6.41 -26.82
C LEU A 134 13.29 -6.16 -25.31
N TYR A 135 12.08 -6.32 -24.77
CA TYR A 135 11.80 -6.18 -23.35
C TYR A 135 12.61 -7.19 -22.50
N LEU A 136 12.61 -8.47 -22.88
CA LEU A 136 13.32 -9.53 -22.16
C LEU A 136 14.84 -9.42 -22.28
N THR A 137 15.35 -8.91 -23.41
CA THR A 137 16.79 -8.71 -23.65
C THR A 137 17.35 -7.43 -23.05
N GLY A 138 16.49 -6.61 -22.40
CA GLY A 138 16.93 -5.38 -21.75
C GLY A 138 17.35 -4.30 -22.77
N TYR A 139 16.59 -4.11 -23.84
CA TYR A 139 16.88 -3.11 -24.85
C TYR A 139 16.83 -1.69 -24.30
N HIS A 140 17.87 -0.89 -24.58
CA HIS A 140 18.04 0.46 -24.04
C HIS A 140 17.72 1.59 -25.06
N GLY A 141 17.18 1.26 -26.26
CA GLY A 141 16.96 2.23 -27.33
C GLY A 141 15.59 2.94 -27.30
N PHE A 142 14.73 2.66 -26.33
CA PHE A 142 13.46 3.35 -26.20
C PHE A 142 13.63 4.65 -25.40
N CYS A 143 14.08 5.71 -26.09
CA CYS A 143 14.42 7.00 -25.48
C CYS A 143 13.63 8.14 -26.08
N LYS A 144 13.23 9.09 -25.23
CA LYS A 144 12.72 10.42 -25.61
C LYS A 144 13.70 11.47 -25.09
N GLY A 145 14.58 11.95 -25.96
CA GLY A 145 15.71 12.79 -25.52
C GLY A 145 16.66 12.00 -24.64
N THR A 146 16.90 12.47 -23.42
CA THR A 146 17.76 11.82 -22.41
C THR A 146 17.00 10.82 -21.51
N ASP A 147 15.68 10.79 -21.61
CA ASP A 147 14.84 9.90 -20.80
C ASP A 147 14.59 8.60 -21.55
N CYS A 148 15.19 7.52 -21.07
CA CYS A 148 15.13 6.19 -21.67
C CYS A 148 14.37 5.22 -20.77
N LEU A 149 13.49 4.42 -21.37
CA LEU A 149 12.77 3.36 -20.66
C LEU A 149 13.74 2.23 -20.29
N ILE A 150 13.83 1.91 -19.02
CA ILE A 150 14.66 0.81 -18.50
C ILE A 150 13.85 -0.48 -18.56
N LEU A 151 14.35 -1.46 -19.31
CA LEU A 151 13.73 -2.78 -19.48
C LEU A 151 14.63 -3.89 -18.94
N PRO A 152 14.09 -4.99 -18.39
CA PRO A 152 12.69 -5.14 -17.93
C PRO A 152 12.37 -4.20 -16.76
N THR A 153 11.13 -3.71 -16.71
CA THR A 153 10.70 -2.78 -15.66
C THR A 153 9.66 -3.43 -14.74
N TRP A 154 9.53 -2.88 -13.53
CA TRP A 154 8.50 -3.29 -12.57
C TRP A 154 7.27 -2.35 -12.55
N ASN A 155 7.29 -1.23 -13.21
CA ASN A 155 6.21 -0.23 -13.25
C ASN A 155 5.55 -0.08 -11.86
N HIS A 156 4.22 -0.24 -11.76
CA HIS A 156 3.49 -0.13 -10.49
C HIS A 156 3.89 -1.15 -9.42
N LEU A 157 4.59 -2.24 -9.78
CA LEU A 157 5.06 -3.24 -8.82
C LEU A 157 6.26 -2.77 -7.99
N TRP A 158 6.80 -1.56 -8.24
CA TRP A 158 7.88 -0.98 -7.44
C TRP A 158 7.60 -1.02 -5.93
N PHE A 159 6.33 -0.84 -5.52
CA PHE A 159 5.93 -0.96 -4.13
C PHE A 159 6.30 -2.32 -3.52
N VAL A 160 6.18 -3.40 -4.28
CA VAL A 160 6.52 -4.77 -3.83
C VAL A 160 8.03 -4.92 -3.65
N VAL A 161 8.83 -4.34 -4.55
CA VAL A 161 10.30 -4.33 -4.47
C VAL A 161 10.75 -3.64 -3.18
N TYR A 162 10.25 -2.42 -2.95
CA TYR A 162 10.57 -1.63 -1.75
C TYR A 162 10.12 -2.33 -0.47
N LEU A 163 8.91 -2.90 -0.49
CA LEU A 163 8.39 -3.65 0.63
C LEU A 163 9.25 -4.87 0.97
N TRP A 164 9.79 -5.55 -0.05
CA TRP A 164 10.71 -6.67 0.16
C TRP A 164 12.04 -6.20 0.77
N VAL A 165 12.63 -5.14 0.24
CA VAL A 165 13.89 -4.55 0.76
C VAL A 165 13.70 -4.10 2.20
N TYR A 166 12.61 -3.41 2.52
CA TYR A 166 12.35 -2.98 3.91
C TYR A 166 12.10 -4.16 4.84
N THR A 167 11.49 -5.23 4.33
CA THR A 167 11.34 -6.49 5.08
C THR A 167 12.71 -7.14 5.35
N LEU A 168 13.64 -7.12 4.39
CA LEU A 168 15.01 -7.61 4.55
C LEU A 168 15.76 -6.79 5.62
N VAL A 169 15.75 -5.46 5.49
CA VAL A 169 16.39 -4.54 6.46
C VAL A 169 15.85 -4.78 7.87
N LEU A 170 14.52 -4.87 8.00
CA LEU A 170 13.87 -5.18 9.27
C LEU A 170 14.29 -6.54 9.83
N TYR A 171 14.31 -7.59 8.97
CA TYR A 171 14.71 -8.93 9.37
C TYR A 171 16.14 -8.96 9.90
N VAL A 172 17.08 -8.31 9.20
CA VAL A 172 18.47 -8.19 9.63
C VAL A 172 18.55 -7.41 10.96
N GLY A 173 17.86 -6.28 11.07
CA GLY A 173 17.81 -5.48 12.29
C GLY A 173 17.32 -6.26 13.51
N VAL A 174 16.19 -6.95 13.37
CA VAL A 174 15.62 -7.77 14.47
C VAL A 174 16.54 -8.94 14.83
N ARG A 175 17.26 -9.50 13.86
CA ARG A 175 18.16 -10.64 14.06
C ARG A 175 19.46 -10.21 14.74
N CYS A 176 20.03 -9.08 14.34
CA CYS A 176 21.32 -8.58 14.85
C CYS A 176 21.18 -7.85 16.20
N VAL A 177 20.05 -7.14 16.41
CA VAL A 177 19.86 -6.30 17.61
C VAL A 177 18.48 -6.53 18.26
N PRO A 178 18.14 -7.78 18.63
CA PRO A 178 16.80 -8.11 19.14
C PRO A 178 16.43 -7.34 20.42
N ARG A 179 17.41 -7.02 21.25
CA ARG A 179 17.22 -6.28 22.50
C ARG A 179 16.85 -4.82 22.31
N PHE A 180 17.09 -4.28 21.11
CA PHE A 180 16.81 -2.87 20.81
C PHE A 180 15.31 -2.62 20.53
N VAL A 181 14.62 -3.60 19.93
CA VAL A 181 13.21 -3.48 19.54
C VAL A 181 12.28 -3.04 20.69
N PRO A 182 12.33 -3.64 21.89
CA PRO A 182 11.50 -3.19 23.01
C PRO A 182 11.81 -1.77 23.48
N GLY A 183 13.07 -1.36 23.39
CA GLY A 183 13.50 0.01 23.73
C GLY A 183 12.91 1.04 22.77
N VAL A 184 13.01 0.78 21.46
CA VAL A 184 12.43 1.63 20.41
C VAL A 184 10.91 1.71 20.55
N ARG A 185 10.23 0.61 20.80
CA ARG A 185 8.77 0.60 21.02
C ARG A 185 8.37 1.49 22.18
N ARG A 186 9.05 1.38 23.33
CA ARG A 186 8.79 2.22 24.50
C ARG A 186 9.07 3.70 24.24
N PHE A 187 10.15 3.98 23.51
CA PHE A 187 10.47 5.35 23.11
C PHE A 187 9.39 5.95 22.21
N VAL A 188 8.99 5.23 21.15
CA VAL A 188 7.95 5.68 20.21
C VAL A 188 6.59 5.80 20.90
N ASP A 189 6.24 4.87 21.80
CA ASP A 189 4.99 4.94 22.55
C ASP A 189 4.90 6.21 23.41
N ARG A 190 6.02 6.63 24.01
CA ARG A 190 6.09 7.88 24.77
C ARG A 190 6.15 9.12 23.88
N ALA A 191 7.02 9.10 22.86
CA ALA A 191 7.23 10.24 21.96
C ALA A 191 5.99 10.59 21.14
N LEU A 192 5.21 9.57 20.75
CA LEU A 192 3.97 9.72 20.00
C LEU A 192 2.72 9.66 20.89
N ALA A 193 2.85 9.86 22.21
CA ALA A 193 1.70 10.06 23.07
C ALA A 193 1.14 11.48 22.90
N GLY A 194 -0.19 11.62 23.00
CA GLY A 194 -0.87 12.93 22.94
C GLY A 194 -0.51 13.74 21.68
N GLY A 195 -0.11 15.00 21.87
CA GLY A 195 0.27 15.91 20.78
C GLY A 195 1.51 15.48 19.99
N GLY A 196 2.40 14.67 20.59
CA GLY A 196 3.57 14.13 19.91
C GLY A 196 3.22 13.28 18.70
N ALA A 197 2.07 12.58 18.74
CA ALA A 197 1.56 11.80 17.60
C ALA A 197 1.27 12.67 16.36
N LEU A 198 0.95 13.94 16.55
CA LEU A 198 0.71 14.87 15.45
C LEU A 198 2.00 15.55 15.00
N LEU A 199 2.83 15.99 15.95
CA LEU A 199 3.96 16.87 15.68
C LEU A 199 5.16 16.15 15.07
N TRP A 200 5.68 15.12 15.74
CA TRP A 200 6.99 14.54 15.38
C TRP A 200 7.06 13.95 13.97
N PRO A 201 6.04 13.23 13.46
CA PRO A 201 6.08 12.76 12.08
C PRO A 201 6.02 13.90 11.06
N ILE A 202 5.32 15.01 11.33
CA ILE A 202 5.32 16.19 10.46
C ILE A 202 6.72 16.80 10.40
N VAL A 203 7.36 16.99 11.56
CA VAL A 203 8.73 17.51 11.62
C VAL A 203 9.69 16.63 10.82
N TYR A 204 9.61 15.31 11.01
CA TYR A 204 10.41 14.36 10.24
C TYR A 204 10.19 14.51 8.72
N LEU A 205 8.93 14.55 8.28
CA LEU A 205 8.57 14.71 6.85
C LEU A 205 9.06 16.04 6.28
N MET A 206 8.99 17.12 7.04
CA MET A 206 9.55 18.41 6.63
C MET A 206 11.06 18.34 6.46
N VAL A 207 11.77 17.74 7.42
CA VAL A 207 13.24 17.60 7.37
C VAL A 207 13.66 16.81 6.14
N ILE A 208 13.10 15.63 5.89
CA ILE A 208 13.45 14.83 4.70
C ILE A 208 13.04 15.53 3.39
N GLY A 209 11.91 16.25 3.40
CA GLY A 209 11.47 17.05 2.26
C GLY A 209 12.48 18.13 1.91
N ILE A 210 12.94 18.91 2.87
CA ILE A 210 13.93 19.99 2.67
C ILE A 210 15.30 19.45 2.30
N THR A 211 15.74 18.36 2.94
CA THR A 211 17.13 17.87 2.79
C THR A 211 17.35 16.95 1.61
N LEU A 212 16.35 16.12 1.25
CA LEU A 212 16.51 15.04 0.29
C LEU A 212 15.76 15.23 -1.02
N SER A 213 14.57 15.86 -1.03
CA SER A 213 13.72 15.86 -2.23
C SER A 213 14.35 16.56 -3.45
N GLY A 214 15.10 17.64 -3.21
CA GLY A 214 15.80 18.38 -4.29
C GLY A 214 17.08 17.68 -4.78
N ARG A 215 17.66 16.78 -3.96
CA ARG A 215 18.91 16.06 -4.32
C ARG A 215 18.63 14.69 -4.92
N PHE A 216 17.54 14.06 -4.53
CA PHE A 216 17.14 12.71 -4.91
C PHE A 216 15.69 12.70 -5.35
N PRO A 217 15.41 13.09 -6.60
CA PRO A 217 14.05 13.08 -7.13
C PRO A 217 13.47 11.65 -7.10
N ALA A 218 12.18 11.55 -6.79
CA ALA A 218 11.47 10.29 -6.72
C ALA A 218 11.39 9.63 -8.11
N ASN A 219 12.09 8.52 -8.30
CA ASN A 219 12.16 7.81 -9.59
C ASN A 219 11.73 6.33 -9.51
N HIS A 220 11.51 5.80 -8.29
CA HIS A 220 11.15 4.40 -8.02
C HIS A 220 12.15 3.36 -8.57
N ALA A 221 13.40 3.77 -8.78
CA ALA A 221 14.46 2.92 -9.35
C ALA A 221 15.19 2.04 -8.32
N LEU A 222 14.80 2.08 -7.06
CA LEU A 222 15.40 1.41 -5.91
C LEU A 222 16.81 1.96 -5.56
N VAL A 223 17.72 2.02 -6.50
CA VAL A 223 19.08 2.57 -6.28
C VAL A 223 19.05 4.06 -6.56
N GLY A 224 19.57 4.86 -5.60
CA GLY A 224 19.61 6.32 -5.73
C GLY A 224 18.31 7.04 -5.31
N ASP A 225 17.23 6.33 -5.05
CA ASP A 225 15.92 6.89 -4.67
C ASP A 225 15.82 7.19 -3.15
N TRP A 226 16.82 7.89 -2.62
CA TRP A 226 16.99 8.08 -1.18
C TRP A 226 15.85 8.85 -0.50
N TYR A 227 15.20 9.78 -1.20
CA TYR A 227 14.03 10.46 -0.67
C TYR A 227 12.88 9.47 -0.39
N ASN A 228 12.54 8.62 -1.36
CA ASN A 228 11.50 7.61 -1.18
C ASN A 228 11.90 6.55 -0.14
N HIS A 229 13.19 6.20 -0.03
CA HIS A 229 13.64 5.30 1.03
C HIS A 229 13.48 5.92 2.41
N ALA A 230 13.87 7.19 2.59
CA ALA A 230 13.62 7.90 3.84
C ALA A 230 12.13 8.00 4.15
N LEU A 231 11.31 8.30 3.15
CA LEU A 231 9.87 8.43 3.29
C LEU A 231 9.20 7.09 3.60
N TYR A 232 9.22 6.16 2.67
CA TYR A 232 8.44 4.92 2.76
C TYR A 232 9.05 3.90 3.72
N GLY A 233 10.38 3.85 3.80
CA GLY A 233 11.08 3.02 4.78
C GLY A 233 10.76 3.44 6.21
N ALA A 234 10.71 4.75 6.49
CA ALA A 234 10.32 5.25 7.80
C ALA A 234 8.86 4.90 8.15
N PHE A 235 7.92 5.05 7.21
CA PHE A 235 6.53 4.65 7.44
C PHE A 235 6.38 3.14 7.68
N PHE A 236 7.12 2.32 6.95
CA PHE A 236 7.13 0.87 7.17
C PHE A 236 7.68 0.51 8.56
N LEU A 237 8.83 1.08 8.95
CA LEU A 237 9.43 0.86 10.27
C LEU A 237 8.56 1.41 11.40
N LEU A 238 7.98 2.61 11.21
CA LEU A 238 7.02 3.18 12.15
C LEU A 238 5.84 2.24 12.36
N GLY A 239 5.25 1.71 11.29
CA GLY A 239 4.17 0.73 11.37
C GLY A 239 4.54 -0.52 12.16
N PHE A 240 5.74 -1.06 11.94
CA PHE A 240 6.27 -2.19 12.70
C PHE A 240 6.38 -1.92 14.20
N VAL A 241 6.85 -0.75 14.56
CA VAL A 241 7.00 -0.33 15.97
C VAL A 241 5.62 -0.07 16.59
N LEU A 242 4.74 0.63 15.89
CA LEU A 242 3.37 0.96 16.35
C LEU A 242 2.52 -0.28 16.64
N ALA A 243 2.79 -1.43 16.01
CA ALA A 243 2.05 -2.67 16.29
C ALA A 243 2.05 -3.04 17.79
N GLY A 244 3.13 -2.72 18.51
CA GLY A 244 3.26 -2.98 19.95
C GLY A 244 3.03 -1.77 20.86
N ALA A 245 2.63 -0.63 20.30
CA ALA A 245 2.35 0.60 21.04
C ALA A 245 0.84 0.75 21.28
N GLN A 246 0.43 1.53 22.28
CA GLN A 246 -0.98 1.84 22.56
C GLN A 246 -1.26 3.33 22.54
N ALA A 247 -0.39 4.14 23.14
CA ALA A 247 -0.60 5.58 23.29
C ALA A 247 -0.77 6.31 21.94
N PRO A 248 0.03 6.02 20.87
CA PRO A 248 -0.15 6.66 19.57
C PRO A 248 -1.52 6.38 18.93
N TRP A 249 -2.02 5.14 19.03
CA TRP A 249 -3.33 4.79 18.47
C TRP A 249 -4.48 5.52 19.17
N VAL A 250 -4.40 5.66 20.49
CA VAL A 250 -5.38 6.44 21.29
C VAL A 250 -5.29 7.91 20.92
N ALA A 251 -4.09 8.45 20.76
CA ALA A 251 -3.87 9.85 20.36
C ALA A 251 -4.46 10.12 18.96
N MET A 252 -4.20 9.26 17.98
CA MET A 252 -4.78 9.37 16.63
C MET A 252 -6.31 9.29 16.65
N GLU A 253 -6.89 8.37 17.43
CA GLU A 253 -8.34 8.23 17.54
C GLU A 253 -8.97 9.49 18.14
N ARG A 254 -8.38 10.08 19.19
CA ARG A 254 -8.86 11.31 19.81
C ARG A 254 -8.75 12.51 18.88
N ALA A 255 -7.64 12.61 18.15
CA ALA A 255 -7.35 13.73 17.27
C ALA A 255 -8.04 13.65 15.89
N ARG A 256 -8.74 12.57 15.53
CA ARG A 256 -9.22 12.27 14.18
C ARG A 256 -9.99 13.41 13.50
N TRP A 257 -10.86 14.12 14.22
CA TRP A 257 -11.65 15.23 13.68
C TRP A 257 -10.78 16.46 13.39
N HIS A 258 -9.89 16.83 14.31
CA HIS A 258 -8.95 17.93 14.11
C HIS A 258 -7.98 17.62 12.95
N ALA A 259 -7.48 16.38 12.92
CA ALA A 259 -6.61 15.93 11.85
C ALA A 259 -7.31 15.96 10.48
N LEU A 260 -8.59 15.55 10.41
CA LEU A 260 -9.39 15.64 9.19
C LEU A 260 -9.57 17.09 8.75
N GLY A 261 -9.99 17.97 9.65
CA GLY A 261 -10.19 19.39 9.34
C GLY A 261 -8.92 20.07 8.84
N CYS A 262 -7.78 19.83 9.52
CA CYS A 262 -6.48 20.34 9.08
C CYS A 262 -6.00 19.72 7.75
N ALA A 263 -6.27 18.43 7.51
CA ALA A 263 -5.92 17.79 6.24
C ALA A 263 -6.73 18.35 5.06
N VAL A 264 -8.03 18.59 5.25
CA VAL A 264 -8.90 19.20 4.23
C VAL A 264 -8.49 20.65 3.96
N LEU A 265 -8.25 21.45 5.00
CA LEU A 265 -7.73 22.81 4.84
C LEU A 265 -6.39 22.81 4.13
N GLY A 266 -5.48 21.96 4.54
CA GLY A 266 -4.17 21.83 3.88
C GLY A 266 -4.27 21.37 2.43
N TRP A 267 -5.19 20.47 2.08
CA TRP A 267 -5.50 20.12 0.70
C TRP A 267 -5.97 21.35 -0.11
N ALA A 268 -6.86 22.16 0.44
CA ALA A 268 -7.30 23.40 -0.21
C ALA A 268 -6.12 24.36 -0.43
N LEU A 269 -5.20 24.48 0.52
CA LEU A 269 -3.97 25.27 0.38
C LEU A 269 -3.03 24.70 -0.72
N ILE A 270 -2.90 23.36 -0.81
CA ILE A 270 -2.15 22.72 -1.93
C ILE A 270 -2.79 23.06 -3.27
N CYS A 271 -4.12 23.04 -3.37
CA CYS A 271 -4.84 23.45 -4.58
C CYS A 271 -4.61 24.93 -4.92
N ALA A 272 -4.42 25.77 -3.90
CA ALA A 272 -3.99 27.17 -4.05
C ALA A 272 -2.46 27.33 -4.29
N LYS A 273 -1.74 26.22 -4.59
CA LYS A 273 -0.28 26.18 -4.85
C LYS A 273 0.62 26.48 -3.64
N ILE A 274 0.08 26.38 -2.41
CA ILE A 274 0.84 26.54 -1.17
C ILE A 274 1.33 25.15 -0.70
N TYR A 275 2.45 24.70 -1.25
CA TYR A 275 2.99 23.35 -0.99
C TYR A 275 3.73 23.18 0.34
N ALA A 276 4.01 24.27 1.05
CA ALA A 276 4.66 24.21 2.38
C ALA A 276 3.93 23.32 3.41
N VAL A 277 2.61 23.15 3.24
CA VAL A 277 1.75 22.32 4.10
C VAL A 277 1.73 20.84 3.71
N TYR A 278 2.43 20.43 2.65
CA TYR A 278 2.34 19.07 2.09
C TYR A 278 2.66 17.97 3.12
N ALA A 279 3.73 18.13 3.88
CA ALA A 279 4.12 17.21 4.95
C ALA A 279 3.04 17.07 6.04
N ALA A 280 2.41 18.19 6.40
CA ALA A 280 1.31 18.20 7.37
C ALA A 280 0.07 17.47 6.81
N VAL A 281 -0.33 17.75 5.57
CA VAL A 281 -1.45 17.07 4.90
C VAL A 281 -1.20 15.57 4.83
N GLN A 282 0.01 15.17 4.46
CA GLN A 282 0.39 13.76 4.35
C GLN A 282 0.16 13.01 5.65
N TRP A 283 0.66 13.54 6.78
CA TRP A 283 0.54 12.85 8.05
C TRP A 283 -0.86 12.99 8.68
N LEU A 284 -1.45 14.18 8.64
CA LEU A 284 -2.75 14.41 9.26
C LEU A 284 -3.88 13.63 8.57
N ALA A 285 -3.81 13.45 7.25
CA ALA A 285 -4.72 12.54 6.56
C ALA A 285 -4.58 11.09 7.04
N ILE A 286 -3.34 10.61 7.24
CA ILE A 286 -3.09 9.27 7.81
C ILE A 286 -3.66 9.16 9.22
N VAL A 287 -3.44 10.15 10.08
CA VAL A 287 -4.00 10.19 11.45
C VAL A 287 -5.51 10.15 11.44
N ALA A 288 -6.15 10.95 10.58
CA ALA A 288 -7.60 10.95 10.44
C ALA A 288 -8.11 9.57 10.00
N ILE A 289 -7.56 9.00 8.92
CA ILE A 289 -7.97 7.70 8.39
C ILE A 289 -7.82 6.60 9.45
N LEU A 290 -6.66 6.51 10.11
CA LEU A 290 -6.39 5.50 11.13
C LEU A 290 -7.26 5.71 12.38
N GLY A 291 -7.50 6.96 12.79
CA GLY A 291 -8.35 7.29 13.93
C GLY A 291 -9.82 6.93 13.69
N PHE A 292 -10.36 7.24 12.51
CA PHE A 292 -11.73 6.85 12.14
C PHE A 292 -11.85 5.34 11.95
N ALA A 293 -10.88 4.70 11.29
CA ALA A 293 -10.90 3.25 11.09
C ALA A 293 -10.89 2.50 12.43
N ARG A 294 -10.02 2.92 13.36
CA ARG A 294 -9.96 2.32 14.70
C ARG A 294 -11.30 2.41 15.42
N ARG A 295 -12.00 3.54 15.34
CA ARG A 295 -13.27 3.79 15.99
C ARG A 295 -14.44 3.04 15.38
N HIS A 296 -14.46 2.91 14.04
CA HIS A 296 -15.66 2.49 13.31
C HIS A 296 -15.51 1.20 12.52
N LEU A 297 -14.29 0.77 12.17
CA LEU A 297 -14.05 -0.33 11.24
C LEU A 297 -13.40 -1.56 11.88
N ASN A 298 -13.29 -1.63 13.22
CA ASN A 298 -12.67 -2.78 13.90
C ASN A 298 -13.64 -3.97 14.06
N HIS A 299 -14.27 -4.36 12.95
CA HIS A 299 -15.19 -5.50 12.90
C HIS A 299 -14.84 -6.49 11.78
N ASP A 300 -15.13 -7.77 12.00
CA ASP A 300 -14.97 -8.84 11.02
C ASP A 300 -16.28 -9.13 10.30
N ASN A 301 -16.21 -9.29 8.97
CA ASN A 301 -17.30 -9.79 8.16
C ASN A 301 -16.81 -10.53 6.90
N ALA A 302 -17.75 -11.14 6.15
CA ALA A 302 -17.40 -11.91 4.95
C ALA A 302 -16.73 -11.05 3.86
N ALA A 303 -17.18 -9.80 3.69
CA ALA A 303 -16.63 -8.89 2.69
C ALA A 303 -15.16 -8.57 3.01
N ARG A 304 -14.83 -8.24 4.29
CA ARG A 304 -13.45 -8.00 4.70
C ARG A 304 -12.56 -9.21 4.42
N ARG A 305 -13.01 -10.42 4.79
CA ARG A 305 -12.25 -11.67 4.58
C ARG A 305 -11.97 -11.92 3.10
N TYR A 306 -12.98 -11.71 2.25
CA TYR A 306 -12.85 -11.83 0.80
C TYR A 306 -11.88 -10.78 0.25
N LEU A 307 -12.14 -9.50 0.50
CA LEU A 307 -11.36 -8.38 -0.03
C LEU A 307 -9.90 -8.41 0.46
N THR A 308 -9.65 -8.75 1.73
CA THR A 308 -8.28 -8.87 2.25
C THR A 308 -7.43 -9.89 1.47
N THR A 309 -8.07 -10.93 0.93
CA THR A 309 -7.40 -11.93 0.11
C THR A 309 -7.28 -11.51 -1.35
N ALA A 310 -8.31 -10.84 -1.89
CA ALA A 310 -8.38 -10.40 -3.29
C ALA A 310 -7.43 -9.25 -3.61
N ILE A 311 -7.17 -8.36 -2.65
CA ILE A 311 -6.57 -7.05 -2.89
C ILE A 311 -5.18 -7.11 -3.53
N PHE A 312 -4.36 -8.10 -3.18
CA PHE A 312 -3.02 -8.22 -3.75
C PHE A 312 -3.02 -8.73 -5.21
N PRO A 313 -3.79 -9.78 -5.60
CA PRO A 313 -4.03 -10.10 -7.00
C PRO A 313 -4.63 -8.95 -7.82
N VAL A 314 -5.63 -8.25 -7.27
CA VAL A 314 -6.25 -7.07 -7.90
C VAL A 314 -5.22 -5.98 -8.14
N TYR A 315 -4.35 -5.71 -7.14
CA TYR A 315 -3.24 -4.76 -7.28
C TYR A 315 -2.28 -5.14 -8.43
N ILE A 316 -1.95 -6.41 -8.60
CA ILE A 316 -1.06 -6.83 -9.67
C ILE A 316 -1.69 -6.59 -11.05
N LEU A 317 -3.00 -6.79 -11.19
CA LEU A 317 -3.70 -6.74 -12.47
C LEU A 317 -4.14 -5.34 -12.89
N HIS A 318 -4.57 -4.49 -11.94
CA HIS A 318 -5.37 -3.29 -12.22
C HIS A 318 -4.72 -2.30 -13.20
N GLN A 319 -3.42 -2.02 -13.07
CA GLN A 319 -2.78 -0.99 -13.91
C GLN A 319 -2.64 -1.45 -15.36
N THR A 320 -2.33 -2.72 -15.60
CA THR A 320 -2.30 -3.26 -16.97
C THR A 320 -3.67 -3.19 -17.61
N ILE A 321 -4.73 -3.54 -16.86
CA ILE A 321 -6.10 -3.44 -17.35
C ILE A 321 -6.43 -1.98 -17.68
N ILE A 322 -6.09 -1.02 -16.80
CA ILE A 322 -6.33 0.41 -17.06
C ILE A 322 -5.61 0.85 -18.34
N VAL A 323 -4.32 0.56 -18.48
CA VAL A 323 -3.52 1.00 -19.63
C VAL A 323 -4.06 0.42 -20.95
N VAL A 324 -4.34 -0.89 -20.96
CA VAL A 324 -4.87 -1.57 -22.17
C VAL A 324 -6.27 -1.06 -22.52
N CYS A 325 -7.16 -0.93 -21.53
CA CYS A 325 -8.52 -0.44 -21.79
C CYS A 325 -8.54 1.04 -22.18
N ALA A 326 -7.70 1.89 -21.57
CA ALA A 326 -7.59 3.29 -21.90
C ALA A 326 -7.11 3.48 -23.35
N HIS A 327 -6.08 2.71 -23.75
CA HIS A 327 -5.61 2.72 -25.14
C HIS A 327 -6.70 2.25 -26.12
N ALA A 328 -7.40 1.16 -25.79
CA ALA A 328 -8.45 0.60 -26.65
C ALA A 328 -9.70 1.50 -26.76
N LEU A 329 -10.03 2.26 -25.73
CA LEU A 329 -11.17 3.20 -25.74
C LEU A 329 -10.86 4.54 -26.42
N LYS A 330 -9.61 4.90 -26.57
CA LYS A 330 -9.18 6.19 -27.13
C LYS A 330 -9.84 6.53 -28.49
N PRO A 331 -9.97 5.61 -29.46
CA PRO A 331 -10.64 5.87 -30.73
C PRO A 331 -12.16 6.12 -30.63
N SER A 332 -12.80 5.76 -29.53
CA SER A 332 -14.25 5.92 -29.37
C SER A 332 -14.70 7.34 -29.04
N HIS A 333 -13.75 8.24 -28.76
CA HIS A 333 -14.01 9.68 -28.49
C HIS A 333 -15.11 9.93 -27.45
N LEU A 334 -15.19 9.08 -26.43
CA LEU A 334 -16.16 9.24 -25.34
C LEU A 334 -15.90 10.50 -24.54
N GLN A 335 -16.95 11.06 -23.94
CA GLN A 335 -16.78 12.15 -22.99
C GLN A 335 -15.89 11.68 -21.80
N PRO A 336 -14.92 12.50 -21.34
CA PRO A 336 -13.94 12.09 -20.34
C PRO A 336 -14.54 11.55 -19.05
N GLY A 337 -15.68 12.09 -18.59
CA GLY A 337 -16.38 11.60 -17.39
C GLY A 337 -16.98 10.20 -17.58
N VAL A 338 -17.58 9.94 -18.75
CA VAL A 338 -18.16 8.63 -19.10
C VAL A 338 -17.06 7.60 -19.31
N GLU A 339 -16.01 7.97 -20.06
CA GLU A 339 -14.84 7.12 -20.29
C GLU A 339 -14.15 6.76 -18.98
N GLY A 340 -13.93 7.73 -18.09
CA GLY A 340 -13.30 7.52 -16.79
C GLY A 340 -14.12 6.59 -15.88
N LEU A 341 -15.44 6.77 -15.83
CA LEU A 341 -16.33 5.88 -15.09
C LEU A 341 -16.30 4.45 -15.68
N LEU A 342 -16.34 4.33 -17.00
CA LEU A 342 -16.24 3.02 -17.68
C LEU A 342 -14.91 2.36 -17.38
N LEU A 343 -13.79 3.08 -17.42
CA LEU A 343 -12.46 2.56 -17.06
C LEU A 343 -12.40 2.05 -15.63
N VAL A 344 -12.98 2.77 -14.67
CA VAL A 344 -13.06 2.32 -13.28
C VAL A 344 -13.87 1.03 -13.17
N MET A 345 -15.05 0.99 -13.79
CA MET A 345 -15.94 -0.18 -13.72
C MET A 345 -15.34 -1.42 -14.39
N VAL A 346 -14.78 -1.27 -15.59
CA VAL A 346 -14.12 -2.36 -16.33
C VAL A 346 -12.90 -2.84 -15.56
N THR A 347 -12.09 -1.93 -15.03
CA THR A 347 -10.89 -2.30 -14.24
C THR A 347 -11.27 -3.07 -12.99
N ALA A 348 -12.27 -2.61 -12.25
CA ALA A 348 -12.75 -3.31 -11.07
C ALA A 348 -13.30 -4.70 -11.44
N ALA A 349 -14.21 -4.77 -12.41
CA ALA A 349 -14.82 -6.03 -12.85
C ALA A 349 -13.78 -7.03 -13.34
N ALA A 350 -12.87 -6.63 -14.24
CA ALA A 350 -11.86 -7.49 -14.82
C ALA A 350 -10.82 -7.95 -13.78
N SER A 351 -10.41 -7.05 -12.86
CA SER A 351 -9.46 -7.40 -11.80
C SER A 351 -10.06 -8.40 -10.81
N PHE A 352 -11.31 -8.22 -10.41
CA PHE A 352 -12.00 -9.16 -9.51
C PHE A 352 -12.35 -10.48 -10.21
N LEU A 353 -12.74 -10.46 -11.48
CA LEU A 353 -12.92 -11.68 -12.30
C LEU A 353 -11.60 -12.45 -12.42
N GLY A 354 -10.51 -11.75 -12.70
CA GLY A 354 -9.17 -12.32 -12.70
C GLY A 354 -8.82 -12.97 -11.36
N TYR A 355 -9.11 -12.29 -10.24
CA TYR A 355 -8.94 -12.88 -8.91
C TYR A 355 -9.79 -14.15 -8.72
N GLU A 356 -11.05 -14.18 -9.21
CA GLU A 356 -11.90 -15.36 -9.13
C GLU A 356 -11.33 -16.56 -9.89
N VAL A 357 -10.69 -16.33 -11.03
CA VAL A 357 -9.95 -17.36 -11.79
C VAL A 357 -8.71 -17.80 -11.02
N ILE A 358 -7.88 -16.84 -10.59
CA ILE A 358 -6.62 -17.11 -9.88
C ILE A 358 -6.84 -17.95 -8.62
N ARG A 359 -7.85 -17.62 -7.82
CA ARG A 359 -8.09 -18.35 -6.57
C ARG A 359 -8.58 -19.79 -6.77
N ARG A 360 -9.15 -20.12 -7.96
CA ARG A 360 -9.64 -21.47 -8.31
C ARG A 360 -8.56 -22.33 -8.97
N VAL A 361 -7.61 -21.73 -9.66
CA VAL A 361 -6.54 -22.43 -10.37
C VAL A 361 -5.31 -22.52 -9.48
N GLY A 362 -4.99 -23.72 -8.98
CA GLY A 362 -3.94 -23.95 -7.99
C GLY A 362 -2.56 -23.41 -8.39
N MET A 363 -2.20 -23.58 -9.68
CA MET A 363 -0.90 -23.13 -10.21
C MET A 363 -0.77 -21.60 -10.28
N LEU A 364 -1.87 -20.86 -10.49
CA LEU A 364 -1.86 -19.41 -10.55
C LEU A 364 -1.73 -18.76 -9.17
N ARG A 365 -2.17 -19.44 -8.12
CA ARG A 365 -2.23 -18.88 -6.78
C ARG A 365 -0.90 -18.29 -6.29
N PRO A 366 0.25 -19.02 -6.31
CA PRO A 366 1.52 -18.47 -5.84
C PRO A 366 2.04 -17.34 -6.74
N LEU A 367 1.73 -17.35 -8.03
CA LEU A 367 2.10 -16.28 -8.98
C LEU A 367 1.45 -14.93 -8.64
N PHE A 368 0.36 -14.96 -7.87
CA PHE A 368 -0.33 -13.77 -7.37
C PHE A 368 -0.29 -13.66 -5.83
N GLY A 369 0.69 -14.31 -5.18
CA GLY A 369 0.93 -14.21 -3.74
C GLY A 369 -0.10 -14.90 -2.84
N LEU A 370 -0.92 -15.78 -3.40
CA LEU A 370 -1.84 -16.63 -2.64
C LEU A 370 -1.14 -17.96 -2.24
N PRO A 371 -1.52 -18.58 -1.11
CA PRO A 371 -0.99 -19.89 -0.75
C PRO A 371 -1.47 -20.96 -1.73
N LEU A 372 -0.65 -21.97 -2.02
CA LEU A 372 -0.96 -23.07 -2.96
C LEU A 372 -2.26 -23.79 -2.62
N ARG A 373 -2.51 -24.05 -1.34
CA ARG A 373 -3.78 -24.63 -0.88
C ARG A 373 -4.67 -23.52 -0.32
N ALA A 374 -5.95 -23.55 -0.67
CA ALA A 374 -6.92 -22.77 0.07
C ALA A 374 -6.86 -23.25 1.51
N GLY A 375 -6.35 -22.41 2.41
CA GLY A 375 -6.40 -22.73 3.83
C GLY A 375 -7.84 -23.05 4.20
N ALA A 376 -8.09 -24.12 4.99
CA ALA A 376 -9.38 -24.30 5.62
C ALA A 376 -9.81 -22.96 6.24
N PRO A 377 -11.07 -22.55 6.12
CA PRO A 377 -11.54 -21.31 6.73
C PRO A 377 -11.10 -21.34 8.19
N THR A 378 -10.31 -20.36 8.59
CA THR A 378 -9.96 -20.20 10.00
C THR A 378 -11.28 -20.06 10.72
N GLN A 379 -11.70 -21.14 11.41
CA GLN A 379 -12.88 -21.08 12.26
C GLN A 379 -12.74 -19.83 13.13
N PRO A 380 -13.79 -19.02 13.26
CA PRO A 380 -13.77 -17.94 14.22
C PRO A 380 -13.45 -18.59 15.56
N ARG A 381 -12.31 -18.21 16.15
CA ARG A 381 -11.96 -18.64 17.50
C ARG A 381 -13.18 -18.28 18.35
N LYS A 382 -13.90 -19.28 18.89
CA LYS A 382 -15.05 -19.04 19.75
C LYS A 382 -14.65 -17.97 20.74
N GLN A 383 -15.32 -16.82 20.72
CA GLN A 383 -15.23 -15.85 21.79
C GLN A 383 -15.65 -16.58 23.05
N TRP A 384 -14.72 -16.87 23.90
CA TRP A 384 -15.04 -17.24 25.28
C TRP A 384 -15.59 -15.95 25.91
N ILE A 385 -16.90 -15.85 25.96
CA ILE A 385 -17.59 -14.88 26.80
C ILE A 385 -17.07 -15.21 28.20
N ALA A 386 -16.27 -14.29 28.78
CA ALA A 386 -15.88 -14.39 30.17
C ALA A 386 -17.18 -14.47 30.99
N ALA A 387 -17.36 -15.55 31.71
CA ALA A 387 -18.46 -15.66 32.66
C ALA A 387 -18.37 -14.45 33.61
N PRO A 388 -19.51 -13.82 33.96
CA PRO A 388 -19.50 -12.75 34.95
C PRO A 388 -18.84 -13.25 36.22
N LEU A 389 -17.88 -12.49 36.72
CA LEU A 389 -17.29 -12.73 38.05
C LEU A 389 -18.44 -12.78 39.07
N ALA A 390 -18.64 -13.96 39.67
CA ALA A 390 -19.54 -14.12 40.79
C ALA A 390 -19.07 -13.16 41.89
N VAL A 391 -19.87 -12.21 42.25
CA VAL A 391 -19.68 -11.36 43.44
C VAL A 391 -19.81 -12.24 44.65
N PRO A 392 -18.82 -12.33 45.56
CA PRO A 392 -19.00 -13.02 46.80
C PRO A 392 -20.13 -12.31 47.59
N GLN A 393 -21.19 -13.04 47.92
CA GLN A 393 -22.14 -12.58 48.93
C GLN A 393 -21.43 -12.71 50.26
N ASP A 394 -21.06 -11.60 50.85
CA ASP A 394 -20.63 -11.54 52.23
C ASP A 394 -21.78 -12.00 53.11
N ILE A 395 -21.48 -12.99 53.91
CA ILE A 395 -22.30 -13.52 55.01
C ILE A 395 -22.17 -12.57 56.18
N ASN A 396 -23.31 -12.22 56.76
CA ASN A 396 -23.47 -11.48 58.01
C ASN A 396 -22.55 -11.86 59.15
#